data_fcbe6ecbc24f21ea8be6d2b803c259fd
#
_entry.id   fcbe6ecbc24f21ea8be6d2b803c259fd
#
_cell.length_a   1.000
_cell.length_b   1.000
_cell.length_c   1.000
_cell.angle_alpha   90.00
_cell.angle_beta   90.00
_cell.angle_gamma   90.00
#
_symmetry.space_group_name_H-M   'P 1'
#
loop_
_entity.id
_entity.type
_entity.pdbx_description
1 polymer ?
#
loop_
_entity_poly.entity_id
_entity_poly.type
_entity_poly.pdbx_seq_one_letter_code
_entity_poly.pdbx_strand_id
1 'polypeptide(L)' 'MSNLKRIRESAGFSQSQLAKASDVNVRIIQDYEQGRRDINKAESFTVYKLSKALNCTMENLLEIEK' A
#
# COMPACT_ATOMS: atom_id res chain seq x y z
N MET A 1 -11.19 -6.78 -1.66
CA MET A 1 -9.95 -6.97 -2.44
C MET A 1 -9.11 -5.71 -2.34
N SER A 2 -7.81 -5.85 -2.14
CA SER A 2 -6.94 -4.72 -1.86
C SER A 2 -6.16 -4.30 -3.12
N ASN A 3 -6.28 -3.03 -3.51
CA ASN A 3 -5.47 -2.49 -4.60
C ASN A 3 -3.99 -2.52 -4.24
N LEU A 4 -3.67 -2.22 -2.98
CA LEU A 4 -2.29 -2.26 -2.50
C LEU A 4 -1.69 -3.65 -2.68
N LYS A 5 -2.41 -4.69 -2.28
CA LYS A 5 -1.94 -6.06 -2.42
C LYS A 5 -1.73 -6.42 -3.89
N ARG A 6 -2.69 -6.09 -4.74
CA ARG A 6 -2.62 -6.40 -6.18
C ARG A 6 -1.41 -5.73 -6.82
N ILE A 7 -1.20 -4.45 -6.54
CA ILE A 7 -0.09 -3.69 -7.13
C ILE A 7 1.24 -4.18 -6.57
N ARG A 8 1.28 -4.48 -5.27
CA ARG A 8 2.48 -5.03 -4.63
C ARG A 8 2.90 -6.34 -5.28
N GLU A 9 1.95 -7.25 -5.47
CA GLU A 9 2.23 -8.55 -6.07
C GLU A 9 2.66 -8.40 -7.53
N SER A 10 2.02 -7.52 -8.27
CA SER A 10 2.39 -7.23 -9.65
C SER A 10 3.80 -6.66 -9.77
N ALA A 11 4.24 -5.92 -8.76
CA ALA A 11 5.59 -5.37 -8.73
C ALA A 11 6.65 -6.36 -8.24
N GLY A 12 6.23 -7.55 -7.82
CA GLY A 12 7.15 -8.59 -7.37
C GLY A 12 7.64 -8.45 -5.94
N PHE A 13 6.94 -7.65 -5.11
CA PHE A 13 7.33 -7.45 -3.71
C PHE A 13 6.57 -8.39 -2.78
N SER A 14 7.28 -8.96 -1.79
CA SER A 14 6.62 -9.49 -0.60
C SER A 14 6.21 -8.32 0.29
N GLN A 15 5.39 -8.57 1.31
CA GLN A 15 5.03 -7.53 2.26
C GLN A 15 6.27 -6.96 2.97
N SER A 16 7.19 -7.83 3.36
CA SER A 16 8.43 -7.40 4.03
C SER A 16 9.32 -6.59 3.10
N GLN A 17 9.41 -6.98 1.84
CA GLN A 17 10.20 -6.23 0.86
C GLN A 17 9.62 -4.85 0.63
N LEU A 18 8.30 -4.75 0.51
CA LEU A 18 7.65 -3.45 0.34
C LEU A 18 7.85 -2.58 1.59
N ALA A 19 7.74 -3.16 2.77
CA ALA A 19 7.96 -2.43 4.02
C ALA A 19 9.36 -1.81 4.04
N LYS A 20 10.36 -2.58 3.64
CA LYS A 20 11.74 -2.11 3.61
C LYS A 20 11.93 -1.03 2.55
N ALA A 21 11.39 -1.24 1.35
CA ALA A 21 11.54 -0.29 0.24
C ALA A 21 10.81 1.03 0.49
N SER A 22 9.69 0.99 1.19
CA SER A 22 8.85 2.16 1.42
C SER A 22 9.11 2.85 2.77
N ASP A 23 9.85 2.20 3.66
CA ASP A 23 10.02 2.65 5.04
C ASP A 23 8.67 2.77 5.76
N VAL A 24 7.77 1.86 5.48
CA VAL A 24 6.47 1.73 6.14
C VAL A 24 6.47 0.42 6.91
N ASN A 25 5.98 0.43 8.13
CA ASN A 25 5.93 -0.75 8.98
C ASN A 25 5.12 -1.86 8.30
N VAL A 26 5.66 -3.09 8.30
CA VAL A 26 5.02 -4.22 7.65
C VAL A 26 3.63 -4.50 8.23
N ARG A 27 3.44 -4.28 9.54
CA ARG A 27 2.14 -4.49 10.18
C ARG A 27 1.09 -3.56 9.59
N ILE A 28 1.48 -2.33 9.26
CA ILE A 28 0.56 -1.36 8.66
C ILE A 28 0.17 -1.82 7.25
N ILE A 29 1.14 -2.32 6.49
CA ILE A 29 0.85 -2.87 5.15
C ILE A 29 -0.12 -4.04 5.26
N GLN A 30 0.13 -4.95 6.20
CA GLN A 30 -0.76 -6.09 6.43
C GLN A 30 -2.17 -5.64 6.79
N ASP A 31 -2.28 -4.63 7.64
CA ASP A 31 -3.59 -4.14 8.08
C ASP A 31 -4.38 -3.55 6.90
N TYR A 32 -3.71 -2.80 6.02
CA TYR A 32 -4.38 -2.28 4.82
C TYR A 32 -4.83 -3.40 3.90
N GLU A 33 -3.97 -4.40 3.68
CA GLU A 33 -4.29 -5.49 2.76
C GLU A 33 -5.41 -6.37 3.28
N GLN A 34 -5.51 -6.51 4.60
CA GLN A 34 -6.54 -7.35 5.22
C GLN A 34 -7.80 -6.59 5.60
N GLY A 35 -7.84 -5.28 5.34
CA GLY A 35 -9.01 -4.47 5.62
C GLY A 35 -9.17 -4.05 7.07
N ARG A 36 -8.16 -4.24 7.91
CA ARG A 36 -8.20 -3.80 9.31
C ARG A 36 -8.02 -2.30 9.46
N ARG A 37 -7.38 -1.67 8.48
CA ARG A 37 -7.24 -0.22 8.38
C ARG A 37 -7.76 0.21 7.03
N ASP A 38 -8.45 1.35 7.02
CA ASP A 38 -8.96 1.92 5.78
C ASP A 38 -7.86 2.78 5.15
N ILE A 39 -7.30 2.31 4.04
CA ILE A 39 -6.24 3.05 3.36
C ILE A 39 -6.71 4.42 2.87
N ASN A 40 -8.01 4.58 2.63
CA ASN A 40 -8.56 5.87 2.23
C ASN A 40 -8.46 6.91 3.33
N LYS A 41 -8.28 6.48 4.57
CA LYS A 41 -8.12 7.36 5.73
C LYS A 41 -6.67 7.45 6.21
N ALA A 42 -5.75 6.84 5.48
CA ALA A 42 -4.34 6.86 5.83
C ALA A 42 -3.75 8.25 5.67
N GLU A 43 -2.69 8.53 6.43
CA GLU A 43 -1.94 9.76 6.25
C GLU A 43 -1.37 9.80 4.83
N SER A 44 -1.42 10.99 4.23
CA SER A 44 -0.92 11.19 2.87
C SER A 44 0.52 10.71 2.72
N PHE A 45 1.36 11.00 3.71
CA PHE A 45 2.78 10.65 3.65
C PHE A 45 2.98 9.14 3.60
N THR A 46 2.18 8.37 4.35
CA THR A 46 2.25 6.91 4.32
C THR A 46 1.92 6.38 2.92
N VAL A 47 0.81 6.86 2.35
CA VAL A 47 0.39 6.44 1.00
C VAL A 47 1.42 6.88 -0.04
N TYR A 48 1.97 8.07 0.11
CA TYR A 48 3.02 8.58 -0.78
C TYR A 48 4.23 7.66 -0.79
N LYS A 49 4.72 7.25 0.40
CA LYS A 49 5.89 6.37 0.48
C LYS A 49 5.63 5.04 -0.21
N LEU A 50 4.45 4.47 -0.01
CA LEU A 50 4.07 3.23 -0.67
C LEU A 50 4.01 3.40 -2.18
N SER A 51 3.41 4.50 -2.65
CA SER A 51 3.27 4.75 -4.09
C SER A 51 4.63 4.91 -4.76
N LYS A 52 5.57 5.59 -4.10
CA LYS A 52 6.91 5.76 -4.65
C LYS A 52 7.65 4.43 -4.74
N ALA A 53 7.55 3.59 -3.72
CA ALA A 53 8.20 2.28 -3.72
C ALA A 53 7.61 1.38 -4.82
N LEU A 54 6.32 1.51 -5.08
CA LEU A 54 5.63 0.69 -6.08
C LEU A 54 5.59 1.32 -7.47
N ASN A 55 6.15 2.52 -7.61
CA ASN A 55 6.16 3.27 -8.87
C ASN A 55 4.76 3.43 -9.46
N CYS A 56 3.83 3.83 -8.62
CA CYS A 56 2.44 4.08 -9.00
C CYS A 56 1.97 5.39 -8.37
N THR A 57 0.73 5.79 -8.66
CA THR A 57 0.16 6.98 -8.05
C THR A 57 -0.47 6.65 -6.71
N MET A 58 -0.62 7.65 -5.85
CA MET A 58 -1.33 7.47 -4.58
C MET A 58 -2.77 7.02 -4.83
N GLU A 59 -3.40 7.58 -5.85
CA GLU A 59 -4.77 7.24 -6.22
C GLU A 59 -4.92 5.77 -6.55
N ASN A 60 -3.91 5.17 -7.17
CA ASN A 60 -3.94 3.74 -7.51
C ASN A 60 -4.05 2.85 -6.28
N LEU A 61 -3.56 3.32 -5.14
CA LEU A 61 -3.57 2.54 -3.89
C LEU A 61 -4.85 2.69 -3.11
N LEU A 62 -5.63 3.73 -3.37
CA LEU A 62 -6.87 3.97 -2.66
C LEU A 62 -7.97 3.02 -3.13
N GLU A 63 -8.90 2.73 -2.22
CA GLU A 63 -10.05 1.87 -2.51
C GLU A 63 -11.24 2.76 -2.87
N ILE A 64 -11.18 3.35 -4.06
CA ILE A 64 -12.21 4.28 -4.53
C ILE A 64 -13.19 3.53 -5.43
N GLU A 65 -14.45 3.53 -5.04
CA GLU A 65 -15.52 2.99 -5.87
C GLU A 65 -15.98 4.08 -6.84
N LYS A 66 -16.21 3.68 -8.07
CA LYS A 66 -16.69 4.56 -9.12
C LYS A 66 -18.13 4.25 -9.45
#